data_c2871a2739c15e68ccc9ed6e37c65900
#
_entry.id   c2871a2739c15e68ccc9ed6e37c65900
#
_cell.length_a   1.000
_cell.length_b   1.000
_cell.length_c   1.000
_cell.angle_alpha   90.00
_cell.angle_beta   90.00
_cell.angle_gamma   90.00
#
_symmetry.space_group_name_H-M   'P 1'
#
loop_
_entity.id
_entity.type
_entity.pdbx_description
1 polymer ?
#
loop_
_entity_poly.entity_id
_entity_poly.type
_entity_poly.pdbx_seq_one_letter_code
_entity_poly.pdbx_strand_id
1 'polypeptide(L)'
;MTETIKRKLSDSSAARWTAMLIVSFTMMCGYFITDVMSPLGDMLTRSVVDGGMGWTPTEYGWFSGAYSWLNIFLLMLLFGGIILDKMGVRFTGVMACGLMVGGALLKAYAVSPLFPEGGMLFGFKTQMWMAGLGFAIFGMGAEICGITVSKVIVKW
;
A
#
# COMPACT_ATOMS: atom_id res chain seq x y z
N MET A 1 22.51 13.73 43.21
CA MET A 1 22.40 13.35 41.80
C MET A 1 20.93 13.08 41.50
N THR A 2 20.26 14.02 40.87
CA THR A 2 18.85 13.87 40.45
C THR A 2 18.82 13.05 39.17
N GLU A 3 18.49 11.79 39.25
CA GLU A 3 18.21 10.98 38.05
C GLU A 3 16.96 11.59 37.38
N THR A 4 17.19 12.19 36.23
CA THR A 4 16.11 12.66 35.36
C THR A 4 15.42 11.41 34.80
N ILE A 5 14.31 10.99 35.41
CA ILE A 5 13.47 9.90 34.93
C ILE A 5 12.98 10.33 33.53
N LYS A 6 13.58 9.79 32.49
CA LYS A 6 13.09 9.96 31.11
C LYS A 6 11.73 9.25 31.02
N ARG A 7 10.64 10.00 31.14
CA ARG A 7 9.29 9.50 30.89
C ARG A 7 9.22 8.98 29.47
N LYS A 8 8.93 7.71 29.31
CA LYS A 8 8.65 7.12 27.99
C LYS A 8 7.25 7.54 27.57
N LEU A 9 7.05 7.73 26.27
CA LEU A 9 5.71 8.00 25.69
C LEU A 9 4.68 6.93 26.09
N SER A 10 5.12 5.69 26.31
CA SER A 10 4.31 4.58 26.79
C SER A 10 3.79 4.75 28.23
N ASP A 11 4.33 5.68 29.01
CA ASP A 11 3.93 5.87 30.41
C ASP A 11 2.66 6.73 30.54
N SER A 12 2.27 7.43 29.46
CA SER A 12 1.05 8.24 29.39
C SER A 12 -0.06 7.50 28.66
N SER A 13 -1.19 7.29 29.33
CA SER A 13 -2.38 6.70 28.71
C SER A 13 -2.87 7.52 27.51
N ALA A 14 -2.87 8.84 27.62
CA ALA A 14 -3.26 9.72 26.50
C ALA A 14 -2.34 9.56 25.28
N ALA A 15 -1.03 9.48 25.47
CA ALA A 15 -0.07 9.29 24.38
C ALA A 15 -0.27 7.93 23.67
N ARG A 16 -0.56 6.87 24.43
CA ARG A 16 -0.88 5.55 23.87
C ARG A 16 -2.13 5.58 23.01
N TRP A 17 -3.23 6.14 23.52
CA TRP A 17 -4.48 6.26 22.77
C TRP A 17 -4.33 7.12 21.51
N THR A 18 -3.62 8.24 21.61
CA THR A 18 -3.35 9.11 20.45
C THR A 18 -2.56 8.36 19.37
N ALA A 19 -1.51 7.65 19.75
CA ALA A 19 -0.73 6.87 18.79
C ALA A 19 -1.56 5.75 18.15
N MET A 20 -2.39 5.03 18.94
CA MET A 20 -3.30 4.02 18.39
C MET A 20 -4.29 4.61 17.39
N LEU A 21 -4.89 5.76 17.69
CA LEU A 21 -5.83 6.42 16.79
C LEU A 21 -5.15 6.83 15.48
N ILE A 22 -3.95 7.42 15.54
CA ILE A 22 -3.19 7.82 14.35
C ILE A 22 -2.88 6.61 13.48
N VAL A 23 -2.40 5.53 14.09
CA VAL A 23 -2.02 4.30 13.38
C VAL A 23 -3.25 3.63 12.76
N SER A 24 -4.35 3.53 13.50
CA SER A 24 -5.61 2.97 13.01
C SER A 24 -6.19 3.80 11.86
N PHE A 25 -6.13 5.12 11.95
CA PHE A 25 -6.55 6.03 10.89
C PHE A 25 -5.70 5.85 9.62
N THR A 26 -4.39 5.69 9.76
CA THR A 26 -3.48 5.43 8.64
C THR A 26 -3.85 4.11 7.93
N MET A 27 -4.13 3.06 8.69
CA MET A 27 -4.58 1.78 8.14
C MET A 27 -5.92 1.92 7.41
N MET A 28 -6.88 2.63 8.01
CA MET A 28 -8.17 2.89 7.37
C MET A 28 -7.97 3.58 6.02
N CYS A 29 -7.14 4.62 5.95
CA CYS A 29 -6.82 5.30 4.68
C CYS A 29 -6.17 4.34 3.66
N GLY A 30 -5.30 3.43 4.12
CA GLY A 30 -4.70 2.39 3.28
C GLY A 30 -5.75 1.48 2.65
N TYR A 31 -6.69 0.98 3.43
CA TYR A 31 -7.81 0.17 2.92
C TYR A 31 -8.70 0.94 1.95
N PHE A 32 -8.99 2.21 2.21
CA PHE A 32 -9.72 3.04 1.24
C PHE A 32 -9.04 3.08 -0.13
N ILE A 33 -7.72 3.27 -0.16
CA ILE A 33 -6.95 3.30 -1.42
C ILE A 33 -6.93 1.93 -2.09
N THR A 34 -6.97 0.85 -1.33
CA THR A 34 -7.07 -0.51 -1.86
C THR A 34 -8.43 -0.73 -2.52
N ASP A 35 -9.50 -0.40 -1.82
CA ASP A 35 -10.87 -0.74 -2.20
C ASP A 35 -11.43 0.19 -3.28
N VAL A 36 -10.90 1.42 -3.42
CA VAL A 36 -11.33 2.39 -4.45
C VAL A 36 -11.21 1.84 -5.88
N MET A 37 -10.38 0.82 -6.10
CA MET A 37 -10.24 0.18 -7.41
C MET A 37 -11.46 -0.64 -7.82
N SER A 38 -12.22 -1.17 -6.85
CA SER A 38 -13.41 -1.98 -7.12
C SER A 38 -14.51 -1.18 -7.84
N PRO A 39 -14.99 -0.04 -7.35
CA PRO A 39 -15.97 0.78 -8.05
C PRO A 39 -15.42 1.41 -9.35
N LEU A 40 -14.09 1.60 -9.49
CA LEU A 40 -13.48 2.11 -10.71
C LEU A 40 -13.33 1.04 -11.81
N GLY A 41 -13.59 -0.22 -11.50
CA GLY A 41 -13.49 -1.32 -12.47
C GLY A 41 -14.33 -1.10 -13.72
N ASP A 42 -15.53 -0.56 -13.59
CA ASP A 42 -16.39 -0.22 -14.72
C ASP A 42 -15.75 0.85 -15.62
N MET A 43 -15.16 1.91 -15.05
CA MET A 43 -14.47 2.95 -15.83
C MET A 43 -13.22 2.42 -16.53
N LEU A 44 -12.49 1.50 -15.89
CA LEU A 44 -11.29 0.91 -16.49
C LEU A 44 -11.62 -0.01 -17.65
N THR A 45 -12.73 -0.77 -17.57
CA THR A 45 -13.13 -1.75 -18.58
C THR A 45 -14.05 -1.17 -19.66
N ARG A 46 -14.68 -0.03 -19.41
CA ARG A 46 -15.55 0.65 -20.39
C ARG A 46 -14.78 1.05 -21.63
N SER A 47 -15.46 1.07 -22.78
CA SER A 47 -14.89 1.49 -24.07
C SER A 47 -14.30 2.90 -24.00
N VAL A 48 -13.22 3.13 -24.73
CA VAL A 48 -12.60 4.47 -24.87
C VAL A 48 -13.57 5.48 -25.46
N VAL A 49 -14.47 5.02 -26.37
CA VAL A 49 -15.50 5.87 -26.98
C VAL A 49 -16.49 6.39 -25.95
N ASP A 50 -16.75 5.60 -24.91
CA ASP A 50 -17.65 5.94 -23.80
C ASP A 50 -16.93 6.58 -22.60
N GLY A 51 -15.69 7.05 -22.81
CA GLY A 51 -14.88 7.72 -21.80
C GLY A 51 -14.17 6.79 -20.81
N GLY A 52 -14.10 5.49 -21.09
CA GLY A 52 -13.36 4.51 -20.31
C GLY A 52 -11.93 4.33 -20.82
N MET A 53 -11.16 3.44 -20.17
CA MET A 53 -9.78 3.12 -20.54
C MET A 53 -9.68 1.93 -21.52
N GLY A 54 -10.79 1.26 -21.81
CA GLY A 54 -10.86 0.14 -22.71
C GLY A 54 -9.98 -1.05 -22.29
N TRP A 55 -9.84 -1.31 -21.02
CA TRP A 55 -9.17 -2.50 -20.52
C TRP A 55 -10.07 -3.72 -20.74
N THR A 56 -9.46 -4.84 -21.06
CA THR A 56 -10.19 -6.11 -21.09
C THR A 56 -10.49 -6.58 -19.66
N PRO A 57 -11.55 -7.38 -19.44
CA PRO A 57 -11.81 -7.99 -18.13
C PRO A 57 -10.62 -8.79 -17.59
N THR A 58 -9.83 -9.40 -18.48
CA THR A 58 -8.60 -10.11 -18.11
C THR A 58 -7.52 -9.16 -17.60
N GLU A 59 -7.30 -8.02 -18.26
CA GLU A 59 -6.36 -6.98 -17.80
C GLU A 59 -6.75 -6.43 -16.44
N TYR A 60 -8.04 -6.18 -16.23
CA TYR A 60 -8.54 -5.75 -14.92
C TYR A 60 -8.33 -6.83 -13.85
N GLY A 61 -8.53 -8.10 -14.17
CA GLY A 61 -8.27 -9.23 -13.27
C GLY A 61 -6.80 -9.32 -12.87
N TRP A 62 -5.87 -9.21 -13.84
CA TRP A 62 -4.43 -9.16 -13.57
C TRP A 62 -4.04 -7.97 -12.70
N PHE A 63 -4.56 -6.79 -13.00
CA PHE A 63 -4.34 -5.59 -12.21
C PHE A 63 -4.84 -5.74 -10.77
N SER A 64 -6.06 -6.25 -10.58
CA SER A 64 -6.64 -6.46 -9.24
C SER A 64 -5.84 -7.49 -8.43
N GLY A 65 -5.34 -8.56 -9.08
CA GLY A 65 -4.48 -9.55 -8.46
C GLY A 65 -3.08 -9.04 -8.13
N ALA A 66 -2.65 -7.96 -8.75
CA ALA A 66 -1.30 -7.42 -8.60
C ALA A 66 -0.97 -6.99 -7.16
N TYR A 67 -1.97 -6.58 -6.37
CA TYR A 67 -1.80 -6.30 -4.94
C TYR A 67 -1.03 -7.40 -4.20
N SER A 68 -1.29 -8.64 -4.56
CA SER A 68 -0.71 -9.81 -3.89
C SER A 68 0.59 -10.32 -4.52
N TRP A 69 0.98 -9.87 -5.72
CA TRP A 69 2.12 -10.44 -6.44
C TRP A 69 3.41 -10.42 -5.60
N LEU A 70 3.85 -9.24 -5.17
CA LEU A 70 5.07 -9.13 -4.40
C LEU A 70 4.93 -9.70 -2.98
N ASN A 71 3.75 -9.66 -2.41
CA ASN A 71 3.49 -10.24 -1.09
C ASN A 71 3.66 -11.75 -1.07
N ILE A 72 3.14 -12.44 -2.10
CA ILE A 72 3.22 -13.90 -2.22
C ILE A 72 4.62 -14.33 -2.65
N PHE A 73 5.13 -13.78 -3.77
CA PHE A 73 6.41 -14.23 -4.34
C PHE A 73 7.62 -13.87 -3.48
N LEU A 74 7.60 -12.73 -2.81
CA LEU A 74 8.68 -12.29 -1.92
C LEU A 74 8.45 -12.67 -0.46
N LEU A 75 7.37 -13.40 -0.13
CA LEU A 75 7.04 -13.76 1.26
C LEU A 75 7.13 -12.55 2.20
N MET A 76 6.58 -11.41 1.77
CA MET A 76 6.78 -10.12 2.45
C MET A 76 6.27 -10.09 3.88
N LEU A 77 5.33 -10.95 4.23
CA LEU A 77 4.90 -11.11 5.62
C LEU A 77 6.05 -11.60 6.51
N LEU A 78 6.86 -12.54 6.02
CA LEU A 78 8.04 -13.07 6.72
C LEU A 78 9.15 -12.02 6.79
N PHE A 79 9.52 -11.45 5.64
CA PHE A 79 10.60 -10.45 5.57
C PHE A 79 10.23 -9.16 6.30
N GLY A 80 8.97 -8.71 6.20
CA GLY A 80 8.45 -7.56 6.94
C GLY A 80 8.55 -7.78 8.46
N GLY A 81 8.26 -8.98 8.95
CA GLY A 81 8.45 -9.36 10.34
C GLY A 81 9.91 -9.28 10.77
N ILE A 82 10.84 -9.81 9.97
CA ILE A 82 12.29 -9.77 10.24
C ILE A 82 12.81 -8.32 10.27
N ILE A 83 12.38 -7.49 9.30
CA ILE A 83 12.74 -6.06 9.25
C ILE A 83 12.22 -5.35 10.50
N LEU A 84 10.96 -5.61 10.87
CA LEU A 84 10.33 -5.04 12.05
C LEU A 84 11.05 -5.41 13.35
N ASP A 85 11.55 -6.64 13.45
CA ASP A 85 12.29 -7.12 14.63
C ASP A 85 13.69 -6.52 14.71
N LYS A 86 14.38 -6.38 13.58
CA LYS A 86 15.73 -5.86 13.52
C LYS A 86 15.81 -4.34 13.55
N MET A 87 14.97 -3.66 12.81
CA MET A 87 15.03 -2.21 12.59
C MET A 87 14.03 -1.42 13.44
N GLY A 88 13.07 -2.11 14.01
CA GLY A 88 12.08 -1.54 14.92
C GLY A 88 10.92 -0.85 14.23
N VAL A 89 9.89 -0.53 15.04
CA VAL A 89 8.59 -0.02 14.58
C VAL A 89 8.68 1.29 13.80
N ARG A 90 9.55 2.21 14.23
CA ARG A 90 9.64 3.54 13.58
C ARG A 90 10.15 3.45 12.15
N PHE A 91 11.24 2.75 11.95
CA PHE A 91 11.82 2.58 10.62
C PHE A 91 10.86 1.82 9.71
N THR A 92 10.35 0.69 10.19
CA THR A 92 9.44 -0.16 9.40
C THR A 92 8.15 0.56 9.03
N GLY A 93 7.59 1.36 9.94
CA GLY A 93 6.40 2.18 9.68
C GLY A 93 6.64 3.24 8.60
N VAL A 94 7.74 3.99 8.68
CA VAL A 94 8.10 5.01 7.67
C VAL A 94 8.35 4.35 6.31
N MET A 95 9.06 3.21 6.28
CA MET A 95 9.30 2.45 5.06
C MET A 95 7.98 1.96 4.44
N ALA A 96 7.08 1.40 5.25
CA ALA A 96 5.77 0.93 4.80
C ALA A 96 4.94 2.07 4.19
N CYS A 97 4.86 3.22 4.87
CA CYS A 97 4.18 4.41 4.34
C CYS A 97 4.82 4.90 3.03
N GLY A 98 6.14 4.91 2.93
CA GLY A 98 6.86 5.28 1.72
C GLY A 98 6.52 4.37 0.53
N LEU A 99 6.45 3.06 0.75
CA LEU A 99 6.03 2.08 -0.26
C LEU A 99 4.57 2.29 -0.68
N MET A 100 3.67 2.55 0.28
CA MET A 100 2.26 2.83 -0.02
C MET A 100 2.11 4.09 -0.86
N VAL A 101 2.77 5.17 -0.49
CA VAL A 101 2.72 6.45 -1.24
C VAL A 101 3.34 6.28 -2.63
N GLY A 102 4.53 5.69 -2.72
CA GLY A 102 5.21 5.45 -4.01
C GLY A 102 4.39 4.55 -4.94
N GLY A 103 3.82 3.47 -4.42
CA GLY A 103 2.95 2.57 -5.17
C GLY A 103 1.66 3.25 -5.64
N ALA A 104 1.02 4.06 -4.78
CA ALA A 104 -0.18 4.82 -5.14
C ALA A 104 0.11 5.87 -6.23
N LEU A 105 1.22 6.59 -6.13
CA LEU A 105 1.64 7.56 -7.14
C LEU A 105 1.95 6.89 -8.48
N LEU A 106 2.64 5.76 -8.47
CA LEU A 106 2.94 5.00 -9.68
C LEU A 106 1.66 4.49 -10.35
N LYS A 107 0.72 3.98 -9.55
CA LYS A 107 -0.60 3.55 -10.02
C LYS A 107 -1.39 4.72 -10.63
N ALA A 108 -1.42 5.87 -9.97
CA ALA A 108 -2.09 7.07 -10.46
C ALA A 108 -1.44 7.60 -11.76
N TYR A 109 -0.12 7.60 -11.84
CA TYR A 109 0.61 7.97 -13.06
C TYR A 109 0.25 7.06 -14.24
N ALA A 110 0.18 5.76 -14.03
CA ALA A 110 -0.11 4.79 -15.07
C ALA A 110 -1.50 4.98 -15.71
N VAL A 111 -2.50 5.42 -14.94
CA VAL A 111 -3.86 5.68 -15.45
C VAL A 111 -4.09 7.15 -15.83
N SER A 112 -3.07 8.00 -15.70
CA SER A 112 -3.16 9.41 -16.07
C SER A 112 -2.96 9.61 -17.58
N PRO A 113 -3.45 10.75 -18.13
CA PRO A 113 -3.19 11.13 -19.53
C PRO A 113 -1.71 11.37 -19.85
N LEU A 114 -0.85 11.46 -18.83
CA LEU A 114 0.59 11.64 -18.99
C LEU A 114 1.31 10.34 -19.38
N PHE A 115 0.66 9.21 -19.21
CA PHE A 115 1.25 7.92 -19.56
C PHE A 115 1.13 7.67 -21.08
N PRO A 116 2.21 7.24 -21.78
CA PRO A 116 2.16 6.98 -23.23
C PRO A 116 1.13 5.91 -23.58
N GLU A 117 0.20 6.26 -24.45
CA GLU A 117 -0.82 5.33 -24.94
C GLU A 117 -0.27 4.40 -26.04
N GLY A 118 -0.90 3.25 -26.20
CA GLY A 118 -0.66 2.33 -27.34
C GLY A 118 0.47 1.31 -27.14
N GLY A 119 1.19 1.31 -26.04
CA GLY A 119 2.17 0.27 -25.74
C GLY A 119 1.51 -1.05 -25.37
N MET A 120 1.99 -2.17 -25.96
CA MET A 120 1.60 -3.53 -25.59
C MET A 120 2.82 -4.33 -25.13
N LEU A 121 2.68 -5.05 -24.01
CA LEU A 121 3.69 -5.94 -23.46
C LEU A 121 3.03 -7.27 -23.10
N PHE A 122 3.53 -8.38 -23.65
CA PHE A 122 2.98 -9.74 -23.44
C PHE A 122 1.47 -9.84 -23.77
N GLY A 123 0.99 -9.10 -24.77
CA GLY A 123 -0.41 -9.12 -25.18
C GLY A 123 -1.37 -8.28 -24.35
N PHE A 124 -0.87 -7.54 -23.36
CA PHE A 124 -1.62 -6.64 -22.51
C PHE A 124 -1.11 -5.20 -22.62
N LYS A 125 -1.94 -4.23 -22.30
CA LYS A 125 -1.55 -2.81 -22.31
C LYS A 125 -0.41 -2.55 -21.31
N THR A 126 0.62 -1.84 -21.75
CA THR A 126 1.74 -1.42 -20.89
C THR A 126 1.26 -0.63 -19.67
N GLN A 127 0.19 0.15 -19.85
CA GLN A 127 -0.49 0.89 -18.81
C GLN A 127 -0.98 -0.02 -17.67
N MET A 128 -1.57 -1.18 -18.01
CA MET A 128 -1.99 -2.18 -17.01
C MET A 128 -0.81 -2.73 -16.21
N TRP A 129 0.32 -3.04 -16.88
CA TRP A 129 1.52 -3.53 -16.21
C TRP A 129 2.10 -2.51 -15.23
N MET A 130 2.17 -1.24 -15.65
CA MET A 130 2.68 -0.17 -14.79
C MET A 130 1.74 0.10 -13.61
N ALA A 131 0.43 0.12 -13.83
CA ALA A 131 -0.57 0.24 -12.77
C ALA A 131 -0.51 -0.95 -11.81
N GLY A 132 -0.36 -2.17 -12.34
CA GLY A 132 -0.20 -3.39 -11.55
C GLY A 132 1.06 -3.38 -10.69
N LEU A 133 2.20 -2.93 -11.24
CA LEU A 133 3.42 -2.77 -10.48
C LEU A 133 3.24 -1.77 -9.32
N GLY A 134 2.61 -0.62 -9.60
CA GLY A 134 2.28 0.34 -8.55
C GLY A 134 1.39 -0.26 -7.46
N PHE A 135 0.41 -1.07 -7.85
CA PHE A 135 -0.49 -1.72 -6.90
C PHE A 135 0.20 -2.83 -6.10
N ALA A 136 1.14 -3.55 -6.71
CA ALA A 136 1.97 -4.55 -6.01
C ALA A 136 2.89 -3.90 -4.96
N ILE A 137 3.55 -2.79 -5.30
CA ILE A 137 4.39 -2.02 -4.35
C ILE A 137 3.53 -1.45 -3.21
N PHE A 138 2.35 -0.91 -3.53
CA PHE A 138 1.39 -0.44 -2.54
C PHE A 138 0.98 -1.57 -1.60
N GLY A 139 0.62 -2.74 -2.13
CA GLY A 139 0.22 -3.92 -1.36
C GLY A 139 1.31 -4.38 -0.40
N MET A 140 2.56 -4.40 -0.85
CA MET A 140 3.71 -4.72 -0.01
C MET A 140 3.83 -3.75 1.18
N GLY A 141 3.67 -2.44 0.94
CA GLY A 141 3.66 -1.44 2.00
C GLY A 141 2.50 -1.62 2.98
N ALA A 142 1.30 -1.94 2.49
CA ALA A 142 0.11 -2.15 3.30
C ALA A 142 0.25 -3.35 4.24
N GLU A 143 0.79 -4.47 3.77
CA GLU A 143 1.03 -5.67 4.60
C GLU A 143 2.09 -5.40 5.68
N ILE A 144 3.20 -4.76 5.34
CA ILE A 144 4.23 -4.37 6.32
C ILE A 144 3.65 -3.39 7.36
N CYS A 145 2.79 -2.46 6.94
CA CYS A 145 2.10 -1.56 7.85
C CYS A 145 1.21 -2.33 8.82
N GLY A 146 0.44 -3.31 8.34
CA GLY A 146 -0.43 -4.16 9.16
C GLY A 146 0.31 -4.88 10.29
N ILE A 147 1.46 -5.52 9.99
CA ILE A 147 2.28 -6.17 11.01
C ILE A 147 2.87 -5.15 12.00
N THR A 148 3.26 -3.98 11.49
CA THR A 148 3.81 -2.90 12.33
C THR A 148 2.78 -2.38 13.32
N VAL A 149 1.54 -2.16 12.86
CA VAL A 149 0.40 -1.75 13.70
C VAL A 149 0.12 -2.78 14.78
N SER A 150 0.04 -4.04 14.42
CA SER A 150 -0.20 -5.15 15.36
C SER A 150 0.86 -5.18 16.47
N LYS A 151 2.13 -4.99 16.11
CA LYS A 151 3.23 -4.95 17.08
C LYS A 151 3.17 -3.72 18.01
N VAL A 152 2.72 -2.57 17.47
CA VAL A 152 2.50 -1.36 18.31
C VAL A 152 1.41 -1.61 19.34
N ILE A 153 0.29 -2.18 18.93
CA ILE A 153 -0.85 -2.48 19.81
C ILE A 153 -0.44 -3.43 20.94
N VAL A 154 0.27 -4.51 20.59
CA VAL A 154 0.71 -5.51 21.59
C VAL A 154 1.75 -4.96 22.56
N LYS A 155 2.57 -4.01 22.12
CA LYS A 155 3.64 -3.44 22.95
C LYS A 155 3.15 -2.38 23.93
N TRP A 156 1.99 -1.84 23.75
CA TRP A 156 1.41 -0.71 24.49
C TRP A 156 0.14 -1.11 25.22
#